data_fb32dc70ab666b692c48f874072bd892
#
_entry.id   fb32dc70ab666b692c48f874072bd892
#
_cell.length_a   1.000
_cell.length_b   1.000
_cell.length_c   1.000
_cell.angle_alpha   90.00
_cell.angle_beta   90.00
_cell.angle_gamma   90.00
#
_symmetry.space_group_name_H-M   'P 1'
#
loop_
_entity.id
_entity.type
_entity.pdbx_description
1 polymer ?
#
loop_
_entity_poly.entity_id
_entity_poly.type
_entity_poly.pdbx_seq_one_letter_code
_entity_poly.pdbx_strand_id
1 'polypeptide(L)'
;MPDIRFLLSGDSAVTVEFGNEISEHINAQIRAFSIALTESKLPGIVELVPTYRSLMVHYDPEVIPYGALVKKLKGLLNQLDHIRIPPSDVLEIPVLYGGEEMGPDLGFVAEHNHKTPEEVIRIHTSTEYLIYMLGFTPGSVSYTHLTLP
;
A
#
# COMPACT_ATOMS: atom_id res chain seq x y z
N MET A 1 -11.55 15.20 -11.55
CA MET A 1 -10.85 13.92 -11.34
C MET A 1 -9.40 14.24 -11.05
N PRO A 2 -8.74 13.57 -10.10
CA PRO A 2 -7.32 13.71 -9.93
C PRO A 2 -6.63 13.39 -11.27
N ASP A 3 -5.49 14.04 -11.50
CA ASP A 3 -4.72 13.88 -12.75
C ASP A 3 -4.02 12.51 -12.74
N ILE A 4 -4.75 11.47 -13.17
CA ILE A 4 -4.23 10.09 -13.19
C ILE A 4 -3.19 9.99 -14.31
N ARG A 5 -1.97 9.62 -13.91
CA ARG A 5 -0.82 9.51 -14.82
C ARG A 5 -0.48 8.06 -15.09
N PHE A 6 -0.08 7.78 -16.33
CA PHE A 6 0.42 6.48 -16.77
C PHE A 6 1.91 6.61 -17.05
N LEU A 7 2.72 5.98 -16.23
CA LEU A 7 4.18 6.06 -16.28
C LEU A 7 4.74 4.70 -16.71
N LEU A 8 5.59 4.70 -17.72
CA LEU A 8 6.33 3.50 -18.11
C LEU A 8 7.30 3.08 -16.99
N SER A 9 7.31 1.80 -16.67
CA SER A 9 8.17 1.19 -15.66
C SER A 9 8.91 0.00 -16.29
N GLY A 10 9.96 0.31 -17.04
CA GLY A 10 10.63 -0.68 -17.90
C GLY A 10 9.82 -0.99 -19.15
N ASP A 11 9.98 -2.19 -19.68
CA ASP A 11 9.36 -2.69 -20.91
C ASP A 11 8.08 -3.53 -20.68
N SER A 12 7.87 -4.01 -19.47
CA SER A 12 6.83 -4.96 -19.09
C SER A 12 5.97 -4.50 -17.91
N ALA A 13 6.04 -3.22 -17.53
CA ALA A 13 5.18 -2.67 -16.50
C ALA A 13 4.73 -1.23 -16.80
N VAL A 14 3.57 -0.88 -16.25
CA VAL A 14 3.06 0.49 -16.23
C VAL A 14 2.61 0.85 -14.82
N THR A 15 3.04 2.01 -14.33
CA THR A 15 2.56 2.56 -13.07
C THR A 15 1.42 3.52 -13.33
N VAL A 16 0.27 3.24 -12.77
CA VAL A 16 -0.91 4.11 -12.77
C VAL A 16 -0.89 4.90 -11.46
N GLU A 17 -0.59 6.19 -11.54
CA GLU A 17 -0.47 7.07 -10.38
C GLU A 17 -1.76 7.86 -10.19
N PHE A 18 -2.34 7.78 -8.99
CA PHE A 18 -3.64 8.36 -8.65
C PHE A 18 -3.54 9.73 -7.97
N GLY A 19 -2.35 10.13 -7.58
CA GLY A 19 -2.11 11.40 -6.90
C GLY A 19 -0.69 11.51 -6.35
N ASN A 20 -0.42 12.60 -5.64
CA ASN A 20 0.90 12.85 -5.04
C ASN A 20 0.83 13.01 -3.50
N GLU A 21 -0.16 12.42 -2.87
CA GLU A 21 -0.34 12.43 -1.42
C GLU A 21 -0.74 11.05 -0.91
N ILE A 22 -0.58 10.82 0.39
CA ILE A 22 -1.11 9.64 1.08
C ILE A 22 -2.50 10.00 1.57
N SER A 23 -3.52 9.33 1.03
CA SER A 23 -4.92 9.63 1.28
C SER A 23 -5.75 8.34 1.26
N GLU A 24 -6.67 8.20 2.21
CA GLU A 24 -7.63 7.09 2.23
C GLU A 24 -8.48 7.02 0.96
N HIS A 25 -8.84 8.19 0.42
CA HIS A 25 -9.58 8.28 -0.83
C HIS A 25 -8.78 7.72 -2.01
N ILE A 26 -7.49 8.09 -2.14
CA ILE A 26 -6.60 7.55 -3.17
C ILE A 26 -6.41 6.05 -2.98
N ASN A 27 -6.21 5.59 -1.75
CA ASN A 27 -6.09 4.16 -1.47
C ASN A 27 -7.36 3.38 -1.87
N ALA A 28 -8.53 3.92 -1.57
CA ALA A 28 -9.80 3.32 -1.98
C ALA A 28 -9.92 3.23 -3.51
N GLN A 29 -9.52 4.26 -4.25
CA GLN A 29 -9.49 4.24 -5.72
C GLN A 29 -8.54 3.16 -6.26
N ILE A 30 -7.35 3.01 -5.67
CA ILE A 30 -6.37 1.98 -6.04
C ILE A 30 -6.95 0.59 -5.78
N ARG A 31 -7.60 0.38 -4.63
CA ARG A 31 -8.26 -0.88 -4.30
C ARG A 31 -9.38 -1.21 -5.30
N ALA A 32 -10.25 -0.24 -5.59
CA ALA A 32 -11.31 -0.42 -6.59
C ALA A 32 -10.73 -0.79 -7.96
N PHE A 33 -9.68 -0.08 -8.38
CA PHE A 33 -9.04 -0.33 -9.66
C PHE A 33 -8.37 -1.70 -9.73
N SER A 34 -7.72 -2.12 -8.66
CA SER A 34 -7.13 -3.47 -8.56
C SER A 34 -8.19 -4.57 -8.65
N ILE A 35 -9.34 -4.38 -7.99
CA ILE A 35 -10.49 -5.30 -8.08
C ILE A 35 -11.02 -5.35 -9.52
N ALA A 36 -11.28 -4.19 -10.12
CA ALA A 36 -11.77 -4.09 -11.49
C ALA A 36 -10.86 -4.79 -12.51
N LEU A 37 -9.53 -4.62 -12.35
CA LEU A 37 -8.53 -5.29 -13.20
C LEU A 37 -8.54 -6.80 -13.01
N THR A 38 -8.59 -7.26 -11.76
CA THR A 38 -8.65 -8.68 -11.44
C THR A 38 -9.91 -9.34 -12.03
N GLU A 39 -11.06 -8.68 -11.87
CA GLU A 39 -12.34 -9.18 -12.39
C GLU A 39 -12.42 -9.13 -13.91
N SER A 40 -11.75 -8.18 -14.54
CA SER A 40 -11.75 -8.04 -16.02
C SER A 40 -11.08 -9.21 -16.73
N LYS A 41 -10.22 -9.97 -16.03
CA LYS A 41 -9.42 -11.07 -16.58
C LYS A 41 -8.73 -10.69 -17.89
N LEU A 42 -8.25 -9.46 -17.97
CA LEU A 42 -7.61 -8.91 -19.17
C LEU A 42 -6.37 -9.75 -19.54
N PRO A 43 -6.33 -10.35 -20.74
CA PRO A 43 -5.19 -11.13 -21.16
C PRO A 43 -3.91 -10.30 -21.17
N GLY A 44 -2.81 -10.90 -20.75
CA GLY A 44 -1.50 -10.23 -20.70
C GLY A 44 -1.22 -9.52 -19.38
N ILE A 45 -2.16 -9.40 -18.46
CA ILE A 45 -1.85 -8.94 -17.08
C ILE A 45 -1.16 -10.09 -16.34
N VAL A 46 0.00 -9.80 -15.76
CA VAL A 46 0.83 -10.75 -15.01
C VAL A 46 0.66 -10.57 -13.51
N GLU A 47 0.78 -9.33 -13.03
CA GLU A 47 0.74 -9.01 -11.61
C GLU A 47 0.27 -7.58 -11.37
N LEU A 48 -0.36 -7.36 -10.22
CA LEU A 48 -0.78 -6.05 -9.73
C LEU A 48 -0.09 -5.76 -8.41
N VAL A 49 0.67 -4.67 -8.34
CA VAL A 49 1.39 -4.25 -7.13
C VAL A 49 0.86 -2.90 -6.67
N PRO A 50 -0.08 -2.89 -5.70
CA PRO A 50 -0.61 -1.65 -5.15
C PRO A 50 0.39 -0.99 -4.20
N THR A 51 0.43 0.33 -4.24
CA THR A 51 1.11 1.18 -3.27
C THR A 51 0.11 2.15 -2.63
N TYR A 52 0.58 3.05 -1.75
CA TYR A 52 -0.30 4.03 -1.11
C TYR A 52 -0.83 5.11 -2.06
N ARG A 53 -0.25 5.31 -3.25
CA ARG A 53 -0.70 6.34 -4.22
C ARG A 53 -0.70 5.89 -5.68
N SER A 54 -0.30 4.65 -5.97
CA SER A 54 -0.25 4.12 -7.34
C SER A 54 -0.50 2.62 -7.38
N LEU A 55 -0.82 2.12 -8.57
CA LEU A 55 -0.86 0.71 -8.90
C LEU A 55 0.14 0.43 -10.01
N MET A 56 1.12 -0.45 -9.76
CA MET A 56 1.96 -0.98 -10.82
C MET A 56 1.30 -2.21 -11.41
N VAL A 57 1.18 -2.21 -12.73
CA VAL A 57 0.58 -3.30 -13.52
C VAL A 57 1.68 -3.93 -14.34
N HIS A 58 2.08 -5.12 -13.97
CA HIS A 58 2.99 -5.95 -14.79
C HIS A 58 2.19 -6.64 -15.88
N TYR A 59 2.72 -6.62 -17.10
CA TYR A 59 2.05 -7.19 -18.26
C TYR A 59 3.02 -7.82 -19.24
N ASP A 60 2.51 -8.71 -20.05
CA ASP A 60 3.24 -9.33 -21.16
C ASP A 60 3.03 -8.51 -22.45
N PRO A 61 4.07 -7.80 -22.95
CA PRO A 61 3.96 -6.98 -24.16
C PRO A 61 3.76 -7.80 -25.45
N GLU A 62 4.06 -9.11 -25.43
CA GLU A 62 3.79 -10.00 -26.57
C GLU A 62 2.29 -10.34 -26.66
N VAL A 63 1.57 -10.32 -25.54
CA VAL A 63 0.11 -10.58 -25.47
C VAL A 63 -0.69 -9.28 -25.65
N ILE A 64 -0.27 -8.19 -25.02
CA ILE A 64 -0.95 -6.91 -25.11
C ILE A 64 0.05 -5.76 -25.25
N PRO A 65 0.09 -5.05 -26.39
CA PRO A 65 0.94 -3.88 -26.56
C PRO A 65 0.57 -2.74 -25.60
N TYR A 66 1.56 -1.97 -25.16
CA TYR A 66 1.41 -0.86 -24.20
C TYR A 66 0.21 0.07 -24.52
N GLY A 67 0.09 0.54 -25.78
CA GLY A 67 -0.98 1.45 -26.16
C GLY A 67 -2.39 0.84 -26.02
N ALA A 68 -2.51 -0.47 -26.31
CA ALA A 68 -3.76 -1.18 -26.11
C ALA A 68 -4.06 -1.39 -24.62
N LEU A 69 -3.04 -1.73 -23.81
CA LEU A 69 -3.14 -1.83 -22.36
C LEU A 69 -3.64 -0.51 -21.76
N VAL A 70 -2.95 0.61 -22.02
CA VAL A 70 -3.33 1.94 -21.49
C VAL A 70 -4.76 2.31 -21.86
N LYS A 71 -5.19 2.01 -23.09
CA LYS A 71 -6.57 2.25 -23.51
C LYS A 71 -7.59 1.45 -22.68
N LYS A 72 -7.27 0.17 -22.39
CA LYS A 72 -8.10 -0.68 -21.53
C LYS A 72 -8.14 -0.19 -20.10
N LEU A 73 -6.97 0.17 -19.53
CA LEU A 73 -6.86 0.70 -18.18
C LEU A 73 -7.68 2.00 -18.01
N LYS A 74 -7.61 2.92 -18.98
CA LYS A 74 -8.43 4.13 -18.99
C LYS A 74 -9.93 3.84 -19.07
N GLY A 75 -10.33 2.82 -19.80
CA GLY A 75 -11.73 2.40 -19.87
C GLY A 75 -12.24 1.89 -18.52
N LEU A 76 -11.43 1.13 -17.79
CA LEU A 76 -11.79 0.63 -16.45
C LEU A 76 -11.82 1.76 -15.40
N LEU A 77 -10.91 2.73 -15.49
CA LEU A 77 -10.91 3.89 -14.59
C LEU A 77 -12.22 4.66 -14.60
N ASN A 78 -12.87 4.77 -15.77
CA ASN A 78 -14.16 5.46 -15.89
C ASN A 78 -15.33 4.72 -15.19
N GLN A 79 -15.11 3.51 -14.69
CA GLN A 79 -16.13 2.66 -14.07
C GLN A 79 -15.91 2.49 -12.56
N LEU A 80 -14.89 3.12 -11.99
CA LEU A 80 -14.51 2.91 -10.58
C LEU A 80 -15.63 3.24 -9.59
N ASP A 81 -16.45 4.23 -9.88
CA ASP A 81 -17.58 4.63 -9.02
C ASP A 81 -18.63 3.53 -8.86
N HIS A 82 -18.62 2.52 -9.72
CA HIS A 82 -19.53 1.38 -9.69
C HIS A 82 -18.92 0.13 -9.02
N ILE A 83 -17.63 0.18 -8.70
CA ILE A 83 -16.93 -0.96 -8.07
C ILE A 83 -17.20 -0.95 -6.57
N ARG A 84 -17.76 -2.08 -6.10
CA ARG A 84 -17.97 -2.28 -4.67
C ARG A 84 -16.66 -2.72 -4.01
N ILE A 85 -16.11 -1.86 -3.17
CA ILE A 85 -14.96 -2.20 -2.35
C ILE A 85 -15.48 -2.97 -1.12
N PRO A 86 -15.00 -4.20 -0.86
CA PRO A 86 -15.37 -4.90 0.37
C PRO A 86 -14.85 -4.14 1.60
N PRO A 87 -15.53 -4.23 2.75
CA PRO A 87 -15.03 -3.65 3.98
C PRO A 87 -13.64 -4.21 4.32
N SER A 88 -12.87 -3.44 5.04
CA SER A 88 -11.58 -3.90 5.57
C SER A 88 -11.80 -4.74 6.82
N ASP A 89 -11.01 -5.80 6.97
CA ASP A 89 -10.97 -6.57 8.20
C ASP A 89 -10.07 -5.86 9.22
N VAL A 90 -10.44 -5.93 10.49
CA VAL A 90 -9.59 -5.49 11.60
C VAL A 90 -8.78 -6.68 12.09
N LEU A 91 -7.46 -6.55 12.05
CA LEU A 91 -6.54 -7.56 12.54
C LEU A 91 -5.97 -7.14 13.90
N GLU A 92 -6.21 -7.93 14.92
CA GLU A 92 -5.59 -7.73 16.23
C GLU A 92 -4.20 -8.37 16.23
N ILE A 93 -3.18 -7.54 16.41
CA ILE A 93 -1.79 -8.00 16.47
C ILE A 93 -1.33 -7.92 17.94
N PRO A 94 -1.09 -9.06 18.60
CA PRO A 94 -0.57 -9.04 19.97
C PRO A 94 0.87 -8.52 19.97
N VAL A 95 1.13 -7.53 20.82
CA VAL A 95 2.45 -6.90 20.94
C VAL A 95 2.91 -6.97 22.39
N LEU A 96 4.12 -7.50 22.58
CA LEU A 96 4.80 -7.47 23.87
C LEU A 96 5.66 -6.21 23.99
N TYR A 97 5.37 -5.41 25.00
CA TYR A 97 6.12 -4.19 25.28
C TYR A 97 6.99 -4.38 26.53
N GLY A 98 8.20 -3.83 26.48
CA GLY A 98 9.08 -3.70 27.65
C GLY A 98 10.18 -4.74 27.73
N GLY A 99 11.08 -4.48 28.69
CA GLY A 99 12.32 -5.22 28.85
C GLY A 99 13.40 -4.80 27.84
N GLU A 100 14.62 -5.28 28.10
CA GLU A 100 15.76 -4.95 27.25
C GLU A 100 15.66 -5.54 25.83
N GLU A 101 14.93 -6.64 25.67
CA GLU A 101 14.80 -7.34 24.40
C GLU A 101 13.58 -6.89 23.57
N MET A 102 12.44 -6.60 24.22
CA MET A 102 11.15 -6.37 23.54
C MET A 102 10.71 -4.92 23.50
N GLY A 103 11.53 -4.00 23.97
CA GLY A 103 11.25 -2.57 23.96
C GLY A 103 12.43 -1.75 24.46
N PRO A 104 13.65 -1.95 23.86
CA PRO A 104 14.86 -1.25 24.33
C PRO A 104 14.72 0.26 24.23
N ASP A 105 13.96 0.75 23.25
CA ASP A 105 13.79 2.18 23.00
C ASP A 105 12.56 2.79 23.69
N LEU A 106 11.76 2.00 24.39
CA LEU A 106 10.51 2.48 25.00
C LEU A 106 10.76 3.61 26.01
N GLY A 107 11.79 3.50 26.83
CA GLY A 107 12.19 4.54 27.78
C GLY A 107 12.61 5.82 27.06
N PHE A 108 13.43 5.73 26.02
CA PHE A 108 13.85 6.87 25.22
C PHE A 108 12.67 7.58 24.53
N VAL A 109 11.76 6.81 23.93
CA VAL A 109 10.56 7.35 23.27
C VAL A 109 9.67 8.08 24.29
N ALA A 110 9.50 7.51 25.48
CA ALA A 110 8.73 8.10 26.55
C ALA A 110 9.34 9.44 27.00
N GLU A 111 10.62 9.46 27.32
CA GLU A 111 11.36 10.67 27.75
C GLU A 111 11.33 11.75 26.66
N HIS A 112 11.63 11.41 25.42
CA HIS A 112 11.64 12.35 24.28
C HIS A 112 10.28 13.04 24.08
N ASN A 113 9.19 12.32 24.33
CA ASN A 113 7.82 12.84 24.18
C ASN A 113 7.21 13.36 25.49
N HIS A 114 7.97 13.46 26.57
CA HIS A 114 7.51 13.89 27.90
C HIS A 114 6.32 13.06 28.39
N LYS A 115 6.42 11.73 28.27
CA LYS A 115 5.41 10.73 28.66
C LYS A 115 6.02 9.64 29.50
N THR A 116 5.15 8.86 30.15
CA THR A 116 5.60 7.59 30.76
C THR A 116 5.56 6.44 29.75
N PRO A 117 6.31 5.35 29.96
CA PRO A 117 6.23 4.16 29.12
C PRO A 117 4.79 3.64 28.95
N GLU A 118 4.01 3.64 30.03
CA GLU A 118 2.62 3.21 30.05
C GLU A 118 1.73 4.12 29.17
N GLU A 119 1.99 5.43 29.18
CA GLU A 119 1.28 6.36 28.31
C GLU A 119 1.61 6.14 26.84
N VAL A 120 2.88 5.84 26.51
CA VAL A 120 3.28 5.49 25.13
C VAL A 120 2.56 4.24 24.67
N ILE A 121 2.56 3.18 25.48
CA ILE A 121 1.85 1.93 25.17
C ILE A 121 0.36 2.19 24.98
N ARG A 122 -0.26 2.91 25.90
CA ARG A 122 -1.69 3.25 25.82
C ARG A 122 -2.04 4.01 24.55
N ILE A 123 -1.23 4.98 24.16
CA ILE A 123 -1.42 5.75 22.91
C ILE A 123 -1.28 4.83 21.71
N HIS A 124 -0.24 4.01 21.66
CA HIS A 124 0.03 3.12 20.53
C HIS A 124 -1.08 2.06 20.34
N THR A 125 -1.70 1.59 21.43
CA THR A 125 -2.76 0.57 21.37
C THR A 125 -4.18 1.14 21.31
N SER A 126 -4.36 2.46 21.40
CA SER A 126 -5.67 3.08 21.52
C SER A 126 -6.37 3.38 20.20
N THR A 127 -5.72 3.14 19.05
CA THR A 127 -6.26 3.48 17.74
C THR A 127 -6.04 2.33 16.75
N GLU A 128 -6.91 2.29 15.75
CA GLU A 128 -6.73 1.41 14.60
C GLU A 128 -5.82 2.09 13.58
N TYR A 129 -4.93 1.31 12.98
CA TYR A 129 -4.00 1.77 11.97
C TYR A 129 -4.41 1.23 10.60
N LEU A 130 -4.63 2.11 9.64
CA LEU A 130 -4.94 1.70 8.28
C LEU A 130 -3.68 1.19 7.57
N ILE A 131 -3.72 -0.05 7.11
CA ILE A 131 -2.67 -0.63 6.27
C ILE A 131 -2.92 -0.21 4.83
N TYR A 132 -2.09 0.67 4.30
CA TYR A 132 -2.18 1.13 2.91
C TYR A 132 -1.59 0.14 1.92
N MET A 133 -0.48 -0.50 2.27
CA MET A 133 0.23 -1.45 1.43
C MET A 133 1.16 -2.32 2.26
N LEU A 134 1.55 -3.45 1.71
CA LEU A 134 2.69 -4.24 2.16
C LEU A 134 3.84 -4.00 1.19
N GLY A 135 5.03 -3.79 1.71
CA GLY A 135 6.19 -3.55 0.87
C GLY A 135 7.46 -3.29 1.68
N PHE A 136 8.58 -3.24 0.97
CA PHE A 136 9.88 -2.98 1.54
C PHE A 136 10.48 -1.70 0.94
N THR A 137 10.92 -0.79 1.81
CA THR A 137 11.67 0.38 1.40
C THR A 137 13.15 0.16 1.73
N PRO A 138 14.05 0.16 0.75
CA PRO A 138 15.48 0.08 1.01
C PRO A 138 15.92 1.19 1.97
N GLY A 139 16.71 0.84 2.98
CA GLY A 139 17.11 1.76 4.06
C GLY A 139 16.10 1.90 5.20
N SER A 140 15.00 1.13 5.19
CA SER A 140 14.10 1.06 6.34
C SER A 140 14.81 0.46 7.55
N VAL A 141 14.73 1.14 8.70
CA VAL A 141 15.37 0.73 9.96
C VAL A 141 14.81 -0.60 10.49
N SER A 142 13.58 -0.93 10.18
CA SER A 142 12.91 -2.16 10.63
C SER A 142 13.66 -3.44 10.25
N TYR A 143 14.40 -3.42 9.13
CA TYR A 143 15.18 -4.56 8.68
C TYR A 143 16.58 -4.61 9.25
N THR A 144 17.15 -3.48 9.67
CA THR A 144 18.51 -3.42 10.23
C THR A 144 18.58 -3.89 11.67
N HIS A 145 17.45 -3.94 12.38
CA HIS A 145 17.36 -4.42 13.77
C HIS A 145 16.76 -5.83 13.90
N LEU A 146 16.24 -6.39 12.82
CA LEU A 146 15.92 -7.81 12.75
C LEU A 146 17.21 -8.59 12.45
N THR A 147 18.09 -8.69 13.43
CA THR A 147 19.13 -9.72 13.39
C THR A 147 18.43 -11.05 13.55
N LEU A 148 18.24 -11.74 12.44
CA LEU A 148 17.91 -13.16 12.48
C LEU A 148 19.07 -13.90 13.12
N PRO A 149 18.80 -14.83 14.05
CA PRO A 149 19.81 -15.65 14.68
C PRO A 149 20.54 -16.51 13.65
#